data_40bf63fc91c008c47d42a15bd3e7a2ef
#
_entry.id   40bf63fc91c008c47d42a15bd3e7a2ef
#
_cell.length_a   1.000
_cell.length_b   1.000
_cell.length_c   1.000
_cell.angle_alpha   90.00
_cell.angle_beta   90.00
_cell.angle_gamma   90.00
#
_symmetry.space_group_name_H-M   'P 1'
#
loop_
_entity.id
_entity.type
_entity.pdbx_description
1 polymer ?
#
loop_
_entity_poly.entity_id
_entity_poly.type
_entity_poly.pdbx_seq_one_letter_code
_entity_poly.pdbx_strand_id
1 'polypeptide(L)'
;MIYGIGTDLVRTDRMEKSLASPAFLRRVFGEEERAFLLSLAPRKQPESAGANFAAKEAFLKACGTGIGGFALWEIQVLRKESGAPYYALTGQAADLLEENRLTAHLSLSHDGGLAQAFTVLERTGD
;
A
#
# COMPACT_ATOMS: atom_id res chain seq x y z
N MET A 1 14.58 -14.32 -8.24
CA MET A 1 15.39 -13.12 -8.56
C MET A 1 14.61 -11.85 -8.20
N ILE A 2 15.25 -10.92 -7.56
CA ILE A 2 14.61 -9.66 -7.22
C ILE A 2 14.37 -8.84 -8.50
N TYR A 3 13.12 -8.44 -8.68
CA TYR A 3 12.71 -7.61 -9.81
C TYR A 3 12.84 -6.13 -9.48
N GLY A 4 12.44 -5.73 -8.28
CA GLY A 4 12.51 -4.36 -7.85
C GLY A 4 12.27 -4.21 -6.36
N ILE A 5 12.74 -3.11 -5.81
CA ILE A 5 12.54 -2.77 -4.41
C ILE A 5 12.01 -1.35 -4.32
N GLY A 6 11.24 -1.09 -3.27
CA GLY A 6 10.73 0.24 -3.03
C GLY A 6 10.56 0.49 -1.55
N THR A 7 10.76 1.71 -1.15
CA THR A 7 10.50 2.14 0.21
C THR A 7 9.90 3.54 0.19
N ASP A 8 9.06 3.83 1.17
CA ASP A 8 8.47 5.15 1.29
C ASP A 8 8.22 5.47 2.75
N LEU A 9 8.21 6.76 3.05
CA LEU A 9 8.06 7.27 4.41
C LEU A 9 7.00 8.37 4.38
N VAL A 10 5.99 8.26 5.24
CA VAL A 10 4.84 9.16 5.26
C VAL A 10 4.63 9.70 6.68
N ARG A 11 4.31 10.97 6.79
CA ARG A 11 3.91 11.58 8.06
C ARG A 11 2.43 11.29 8.30
N THR A 12 2.11 10.70 9.44
CA THR A 12 0.73 10.28 9.74
C THR A 12 -0.17 11.47 10.05
N ASP A 13 0.38 12.61 10.52
CA ASP A 13 -0.41 13.79 10.78
C ASP A 13 -1.04 14.36 9.50
N ARG A 14 -0.36 14.24 8.37
CA ARG A 14 -0.92 14.65 7.08
C ARG A 14 -2.09 13.76 6.67
N MET A 15 -1.98 12.48 6.99
CA MET A 15 -3.04 11.52 6.65
C MET A 15 -4.32 11.81 7.43
N GLU A 16 -4.20 12.28 8.65
CA GLU A 16 -5.36 12.63 9.47
C GLU A 16 -6.26 13.63 8.76
N LYS A 17 -5.67 14.66 8.15
CA LYS A 17 -6.42 15.66 7.39
C LYS A 17 -7.03 15.09 6.13
N SER A 18 -6.26 14.27 5.43
CA SER A 18 -6.69 13.67 4.16
C SER A 18 -7.87 12.72 4.34
N LEU A 19 -7.93 12.01 5.46
CA LEU A 19 -9.00 11.06 5.76
C LEU A 19 -10.36 11.74 5.92
N ALA A 20 -10.40 13.04 6.16
CA ALA A 20 -11.66 13.77 6.24
C ALA A 20 -12.30 13.99 4.87
N SER A 21 -11.59 13.73 3.78
CA SER A 21 -12.09 13.91 2.43
C SER A 21 -12.58 12.59 1.83
N PRO A 22 -13.90 12.44 1.58
CA PRO A 22 -14.42 11.24 0.93
C PRO A 22 -13.82 11.02 -0.47
N ALA A 23 -13.54 12.10 -1.20
CA ALA A 23 -12.92 12.00 -2.52
C ALA A 23 -11.51 11.42 -2.45
N PHE A 24 -10.73 11.83 -1.45
CA PHE A 24 -9.41 11.30 -1.22
C PHE A 24 -9.47 9.80 -0.91
N LEU A 25 -10.39 9.41 -0.03
CA LEU A 25 -10.56 8.02 0.37
C LEU A 25 -10.83 7.13 -0.85
N ARG A 26 -11.73 7.57 -1.73
CA ARG A 26 -12.09 6.77 -2.91
C ARG A 26 -10.97 6.71 -3.95
N ARG A 27 -10.22 7.79 -4.10
CA ARG A 27 -9.16 7.86 -5.10
C ARG A 27 -7.92 7.06 -4.69
N VAL A 28 -7.65 6.98 -3.41
CA VAL A 28 -6.41 6.39 -2.89
C VAL A 28 -6.60 4.96 -2.43
N PHE A 29 -7.72 4.66 -1.76
CA PHE A 29 -7.93 3.35 -1.13
C PHE A 29 -9.04 2.59 -1.84
N GLY A 30 -8.80 1.30 -2.07
CA GLY A 30 -9.81 0.43 -2.65
C GLY A 30 -10.93 0.12 -1.67
N GLU A 31 -11.98 -0.52 -2.16
CA GLU A 31 -13.20 -0.76 -1.37
C GLU A 31 -12.93 -1.57 -0.10
N GLU A 32 -12.23 -2.68 -0.22
CA GLU A 32 -11.92 -3.52 0.93
C GLU A 32 -10.99 -2.81 1.91
N GLU A 33 -10.06 -2.03 1.37
CA GLU A 33 -9.12 -1.26 2.15
C GLU A 33 -9.83 -0.18 2.97
N ARG A 34 -10.79 0.51 2.34
CA ARG A 34 -11.60 1.51 3.06
C ARG A 34 -12.38 0.88 4.20
N ALA A 35 -12.98 -0.29 3.94
CA ALA A 35 -13.73 -1.00 4.97
C ALA A 35 -12.83 -1.37 6.15
N PHE A 36 -11.63 -1.84 5.86
CA PHE A 36 -10.64 -2.15 6.89
C PHE A 36 -10.28 -0.92 7.71
N LEU A 37 -9.91 0.18 7.04
CA LEU A 37 -9.48 1.40 7.73
C LEU A 37 -10.59 1.97 8.61
N LEU A 38 -11.82 1.99 8.11
CA LEU A 38 -12.96 2.53 8.86
C LEU A 38 -13.38 1.62 10.02
N SER A 39 -12.96 0.36 10.02
CA SER A 39 -13.24 -0.56 11.12
C SER A 39 -12.35 -0.31 12.33
N LEU A 40 -11.25 0.41 12.15
CA LEU A 40 -10.30 0.68 13.21
C LEU A 40 -10.79 1.80 14.13
N ALA A 41 -10.32 1.80 15.38
CA ALA A 41 -10.57 2.92 16.28
C ALA A 41 -10.07 4.22 15.62
N PRO A 42 -10.81 5.33 15.75
CA PRO A 42 -10.45 6.57 15.05
C PRO A 42 -9.00 7.00 15.25
N ARG A 43 -8.46 6.83 16.45
CA ARG A 43 -7.07 7.22 16.74
C ARG A 43 -6.03 6.40 15.97
N LYS A 44 -6.41 5.21 15.51
CA LYS A 44 -5.51 4.32 14.78
C LYS A 44 -5.60 4.50 13.27
N GLN A 45 -6.63 5.15 12.79
CA GLN A 45 -6.86 5.28 11.35
C GLN A 45 -5.75 6.06 10.63
N PRO A 46 -5.28 7.21 11.13
CA PRO A 46 -4.21 7.93 10.42
C PRO A 46 -2.92 7.14 10.29
N GLU A 47 -2.55 6.40 11.32
CA GLU A 47 -1.34 5.58 11.31
C GLU A 47 -1.44 4.45 10.28
N SER A 48 -2.55 3.72 10.30
CA SER A 48 -2.75 2.62 9.36
C SER A 48 -2.93 3.12 7.93
N ALA A 49 -3.67 4.21 7.74
CA ALA A 49 -3.84 4.80 6.42
C ALA A 49 -2.50 5.32 5.88
N GLY A 50 -1.68 5.93 6.75
CA GLY A 50 -0.35 6.37 6.37
C GLY A 50 0.55 5.22 5.95
N ALA A 51 0.51 4.11 6.70
CA ALA A 51 1.27 2.92 6.36
C ALA A 51 0.82 2.34 5.02
N ASN A 52 -0.49 2.29 4.79
CA ASN A 52 -1.03 1.81 3.51
C ASN A 52 -0.64 2.73 2.36
N PHE A 53 -0.69 4.04 2.57
CA PHE A 53 -0.29 4.99 1.54
C PHE A 53 1.19 4.81 1.21
N ALA A 54 2.05 4.67 2.22
CA ALA A 54 3.48 4.42 2.01
C ALA A 54 3.69 3.11 1.24
N ALA A 55 2.89 2.07 1.53
CA ALA A 55 2.99 0.79 0.83
C ALA A 55 2.64 0.92 -0.65
N LYS A 56 1.66 1.75 -1.00
CA LYS A 56 1.28 2.01 -2.40
C LYS A 56 2.42 2.69 -3.15
N GLU A 57 3.02 3.70 -2.54
CA GLU A 57 4.14 4.41 -3.14
C GLU A 57 5.37 3.49 -3.26
N ALA A 58 5.64 2.68 -2.24
CA ALA A 58 6.73 1.72 -2.28
C ALA A 58 6.53 0.69 -3.41
N PHE A 59 5.28 0.26 -3.61
CA PHE A 59 4.95 -0.65 -4.71
C PHE A 59 5.28 -0.02 -6.06
N LEU A 60 4.88 1.23 -6.27
CA LEU A 60 5.16 1.93 -7.52
C LEU A 60 6.67 2.06 -7.77
N LYS A 61 7.42 2.36 -6.72
CA LYS A 61 8.89 2.43 -6.82
C LYS A 61 9.48 1.07 -7.20
N ALA A 62 8.99 0.01 -6.59
CA ALA A 62 9.46 -1.35 -6.89
C ALA A 62 9.15 -1.76 -8.32
N CYS A 63 8.02 -1.29 -8.86
CA CYS A 63 7.66 -1.52 -10.26
C CYS A 63 8.51 -0.72 -11.24
N GLY A 64 9.14 0.35 -10.77
CA GLY A 64 9.92 1.24 -11.63
C GLY A 64 9.07 2.20 -12.45
N THR A 65 7.76 2.27 -12.20
CA THR A 65 6.84 3.11 -12.97
C THR A 65 6.65 4.50 -12.38
N GLY A 66 6.94 4.66 -11.09
CA GLY A 66 6.68 5.92 -10.40
C GLY A 66 5.20 6.26 -10.34
N ILE A 67 4.92 7.54 -10.05
CA ILE A 67 3.55 8.03 -9.99
C ILE A 67 2.96 8.03 -11.41
N GLY A 68 1.80 7.40 -11.58
CA GLY A 68 1.13 7.36 -12.87
C GLY A 68 1.15 5.99 -13.54
N GLY A 69 1.82 5.01 -12.92
CA GLY A 69 1.81 3.65 -13.45
C GLY A 69 0.46 2.97 -13.28
N PHE A 70 -0.15 3.13 -12.09
CA PHE A 70 -1.41 2.50 -11.73
C PHE A 70 -2.26 3.43 -10.90
N ALA A 71 -3.55 3.16 -10.84
CA ALA A 71 -4.43 3.85 -9.90
C ALA A 71 -4.11 3.35 -8.48
N LEU A 72 -3.99 4.26 -7.53
CA LEU A 72 -3.65 3.89 -6.16
C LEU A 72 -4.67 2.94 -5.52
N TRP A 73 -5.96 3.09 -5.87
CA TRP A 73 -7.00 2.22 -5.34
C TRP A 73 -6.90 0.78 -5.85
N GLU A 74 -6.11 0.53 -6.89
CA GLU A 74 -5.84 -0.84 -7.37
C GLU A 74 -4.78 -1.55 -6.53
N ILE A 75 -4.01 -0.80 -5.75
CA ILE A 75 -2.92 -1.33 -4.92
C ILE A 75 -3.41 -1.39 -3.48
N GLN A 76 -4.37 -2.27 -3.22
CA GLN A 76 -4.92 -2.38 -1.88
C GLN A 76 -3.94 -3.04 -0.92
N VAL A 77 -3.95 -2.58 0.32
CA VAL A 77 -3.12 -3.15 1.38
C VAL A 77 -4.05 -3.59 2.51
N LEU A 78 -4.04 -4.87 2.79
CA LEU A 78 -4.87 -5.47 3.82
C LEU A 78 -3.99 -6.15 4.87
N ARG A 79 -4.62 -6.73 5.87
CA ARG A 79 -3.93 -7.42 6.96
C ARG A 79 -4.44 -8.84 7.10
N LYS A 80 -3.53 -9.79 7.30
CA LYS A 80 -3.89 -11.16 7.65
C LYS A 80 -4.34 -11.19 9.10
N GLU A 81 -4.91 -12.30 9.54
CA GLU A 81 -5.29 -12.48 10.94
C GLU A 81 -4.12 -12.23 11.89
N SER A 82 -2.92 -12.60 11.48
CA SER A 82 -1.70 -12.39 12.26
C SER A 82 -1.33 -10.92 12.39
N GLY A 83 -1.95 -10.04 11.61
CA GLY A 83 -1.60 -8.64 11.52
C GLY A 83 -0.61 -8.31 10.41
N ALA A 84 -0.05 -9.33 9.76
CA ALA A 84 0.92 -9.12 8.69
C ALA A 84 0.26 -8.45 7.48
N PRO A 85 0.90 -7.42 6.90
CA PRO A 85 0.34 -6.75 5.74
C PRO A 85 0.55 -7.56 4.47
N TYR A 86 -0.34 -7.37 3.51
CA TYR A 86 -0.17 -7.93 2.18
C TYR A 86 -0.90 -7.07 1.16
N TYR A 87 -0.48 -7.20 -0.10
CA TYR A 87 -1.15 -6.51 -1.20
C TYR A 87 -2.30 -7.35 -1.73
N ALA A 88 -3.45 -6.71 -1.88
CA ALA A 88 -4.62 -7.28 -2.56
C ALA A 88 -4.82 -6.46 -3.84
N LEU A 89 -4.12 -6.83 -4.88
CA LEU A 89 -4.05 -6.07 -6.12
C LEU A 89 -5.25 -6.35 -7.03
N THR A 90 -5.65 -5.31 -7.76
CA THR A 90 -6.69 -5.42 -8.79
C THR A 90 -6.21 -4.71 -10.05
N GLY A 91 -6.94 -4.89 -11.16
CA GLY A 91 -6.70 -4.16 -12.39
C GLY A 91 -5.28 -4.30 -12.93
N GLN A 92 -4.73 -3.20 -13.39
CA GLN A 92 -3.42 -3.17 -14.03
C GLN A 92 -2.29 -3.59 -13.10
N ALA A 93 -2.40 -3.29 -11.82
CA ALA A 93 -1.38 -3.70 -10.85
C ALA A 93 -1.33 -5.22 -10.72
N ALA A 94 -2.50 -5.86 -10.65
CA ALA A 94 -2.58 -7.32 -10.60
C ALA A 94 -2.02 -7.94 -11.88
N ASP A 95 -2.38 -7.36 -13.03
CA ASP A 95 -1.93 -7.85 -14.32
C ASP A 95 -0.40 -7.81 -14.45
N LEU A 96 0.22 -6.74 -13.96
CA LEU A 96 1.68 -6.62 -14.02
C LEU A 96 2.36 -7.77 -13.29
N LEU A 97 1.90 -8.09 -12.09
CA LEU A 97 2.49 -9.17 -11.31
C LEU A 97 2.30 -10.52 -11.98
N GLU A 98 1.09 -10.76 -12.49
CA GLU A 98 0.79 -12.02 -13.14
C GLU A 98 1.62 -12.20 -14.42
N GLU A 99 1.66 -11.19 -15.28
CA GLU A 99 2.37 -11.25 -16.55
C GLU A 99 3.87 -11.44 -16.37
N ASN A 100 4.44 -10.88 -15.31
CA ASN A 100 5.87 -10.94 -15.05
C ASN A 100 6.25 -11.99 -14.00
N ARG A 101 5.28 -12.78 -13.55
CA ARG A 101 5.50 -13.83 -12.53
C ARG A 101 6.12 -13.27 -11.27
N LEU A 102 5.57 -12.17 -10.78
CA LEU A 102 6.10 -11.49 -9.61
C LEU A 102 5.29 -11.82 -8.37
N THR A 103 5.99 -11.95 -7.26
CA THR A 103 5.41 -12.03 -5.93
C THR A 103 5.82 -10.77 -5.18
N ALA A 104 4.87 -10.13 -4.51
CA ALA A 104 5.16 -8.92 -3.75
C ALA A 104 5.30 -9.27 -2.28
N HIS A 105 6.39 -8.78 -1.67
CA HIS A 105 6.64 -8.91 -0.24
C HIS A 105 6.58 -7.51 0.37
N LEU A 106 5.90 -7.38 1.51
CA LEU A 106 5.64 -6.09 2.12
C LEU A 106 5.94 -6.13 3.60
N SER A 107 6.64 -5.11 4.07
CA SER A 107 6.87 -4.88 5.50
C SER A 107 6.51 -3.44 5.82
N LEU A 108 5.84 -3.24 6.96
CA LEU A 108 5.43 -1.93 7.43
C LEU A 108 6.02 -1.66 8.81
N SER A 109 6.37 -0.41 9.05
CA SER A 109 6.81 0.06 10.36
C SER A 109 6.24 1.44 10.62
N HIS A 110 6.02 1.77 11.89
CA HIS A 110 5.64 3.14 12.25
C HIS A 110 6.22 3.49 13.59
N ASP A 111 6.57 4.76 13.75
CA ASP A 111 7.12 5.27 15.00
C ASP A 111 7.13 6.79 14.94
N GLY A 112 6.78 7.41 16.06
CA GLY A 112 6.92 8.87 16.21
C GLY A 112 6.21 9.70 15.16
N GLY A 113 5.04 9.27 14.71
CA GLY A 113 4.28 10.02 13.71
C GLY A 113 4.72 9.75 12.27
N LEU A 114 5.55 8.75 12.08
CA LEU A 114 6.01 8.34 10.74
C LEU A 114 5.56 6.91 10.47
N ALA A 115 5.17 6.64 9.23
CA ALA A 115 4.87 5.28 8.76
C ALA A 115 5.78 4.99 7.59
N GLN A 116 6.35 3.80 7.56
CA GLN A 116 7.29 3.37 6.53
C GLN A 116 6.82 2.06 5.91
N ALA A 117 7.03 1.93 4.61
CA ALA A 117 6.80 0.69 3.89
C ALA A 117 8.05 0.28 3.14
N PHE A 118 8.30 -1.01 3.09
CA PHE A 118 9.37 -1.60 2.31
C PHE A 118 8.77 -2.72 1.46
N THR A 119 8.99 -2.66 0.16
CA THR A 119 8.41 -3.61 -0.79
C THR A 119 9.50 -4.26 -1.62
N VAL A 120 9.40 -5.57 -1.77
CA VAL A 120 10.26 -6.33 -2.67
C VAL A 120 9.36 -7.06 -3.66
N LEU A 121 9.62 -6.87 -4.94
CA LEU A 121 9.00 -7.67 -5.99
C LEU A 121 10.00 -8.72 -6.42
N GLU A 122 9.61 -9.96 -6.32
CA GLU A 122 10.46 -11.10 -6.63
C GLU A 122 9.88 -11.89 -7.78
N ARG A 123 10.72 -12.16 -8.78
CA ARG A 123 10.29 -13.03 -9.88
C ARG A 123 10.40 -14.47 -9.41
N THR A 124 9.29 -15.19 -9.47
CA THR A 124 9.19 -16.57 -9.06
C THR A 124 8.99 -17.45 -10.29
N GLY A 125 9.67 -18.58 -10.29
CA GLY A 125 9.64 -19.49 -11.41
C GLY A 125 10.61 -19.07 -12.50
N ASP A 126 10.53 -19.73 -13.59
CA ASP A 126 11.47 -19.53 -14.72
C ASP A 126 10.96 -18.54 -15.75
#